data_714103a2518916871706a936f2679bd4
#
_entry.id   714103a2518916871706a936f2679bd4
#
_cell.length_a   1.000
_cell.length_b   1.000
_cell.length_c   1.000
_cell.angle_alpha   90.00
_cell.angle_beta   90.00
_cell.angle_gamma   90.00
#
_symmetry.space_group_name_H-M   'P 1'
#
loop_
_entity.id
_entity.type
_entity.pdbx_description
1 polymer ?
#
loop_
_entity_poly.entity_id
_entity_poly.type
_entity_poly.pdbx_seq_one_letter_code
_entity_poly.pdbx_strand_id
1 'polypeptide(L)'
;EKSKSLFTFPVFFKRNPYTKVIRNKSKKFIDIIQSKEIDYDLKSGECDCGFFIFKTSKVRKLVKHLINKKMIFSKKSNEVEFLSAFKYIRKLGKITTVNAKSEKDTIGINFKKDLIWRKFP
;
A
#
# COMPACT_ATOMS: atom_id res chain seq x y z
N GLU A 1 -7.22 -0.81 23.48
CA GLU A 1 -7.64 -2.09 22.85
C GLU A 1 -6.56 -2.52 21.87
N LYS A 2 -5.92 -3.66 22.12
CA LYS A 2 -4.90 -4.19 21.21
C LYS A 2 -5.59 -4.51 19.88
N SER A 3 -5.25 -3.78 18.83
CA SER A 3 -5.75 -4.03 17.49
C SER A 3 -5.50 -5.49 17.09
N LYS A 4 -6.55 -6.23 16.76
CA LYS A 4 -6.45 -7.60 16.21
C LYS A 4 -6.03 -7.60 14.74
N SER A 5 -5.57 -6.47 14.22
CA SER A 5 -5.18 -6.31 12.83
C SER A 5 -3.91 -7.09 12.53
N LEU A 6 -3.92 -7.83 11.43
CA LEU A 6 -2.75 -8.51 10.90
C LEU A 6 -1.80 -7.52 10.20
N PHE A 7 -2.37 -6.52 9.57
CA PHE A 7 -1.68 -5.54 8.74
C PHE A 7 -2.33 -4.16 8.90
N THR A 8 -1.54 -3.12 9.09
CA THR A 8 -2.03 -1.75 9.25
C THR A 8 -1.15 -0.79 8.45
N PHE A 9 -1.76 0.14 7.75
CA PHE A 9 -1.03 1.19 7.04
C PHE A 9 -1.81 2.49 6.95
N PRO A 10 -1.11 3.65 6.92
CA PRO A 10 -1.75 4.94 6.74
C PRO A 10 -2.17 5.15 5.28
N VAL A 11 -3.28 5.85 5.12
CA VAL A 11 -3.82 6.26 3.81
C VAL A 11 -4.12 7.75 3.80
N PHE A 12 -4.09 8.34 2.62
CA PHE A 12 -4.45 9.72 2.38
C PHE A 12 -5.24 9.86 1.07
N PHE A 13 -6.31 10.66 1.07
CA PHE A 13 -7.09 10.91 -0.14
C PHE A 13 -6.37 11.92 -1.04
N LYS A 14 -6.17 11.58 -2.31
CA LYS A 14 -5.39 12.36 -3.26
C LYS A 14 -5.99 12.31 -4.66
N ARG A 15 -5.78 13.39 -5.42
CA ARG A 15 -5.98 13.38 -6.89
C ARG A 15 -4.79 12.72 -7.56
N ASN A 16 -5.04 11.98 -8.64
CA ASN A 16 -4.00 11.26 -9.40
C ASN A 16 -3.03 10.49 -8.49
N PRO A 17 -3.55 9.61 -7.60
CA PRO A 17 -2.69 8.89 -6.69
C PRO A 17 -1.81 7.89 -7.45
N TYR A 18 -0.61 7.66 -6.95
CA TYR A 18 0.27 6.61 -7.46
C TYR A 18 -0.28 5.21 -7.20
N THR A 19 -0.93 5.05 -6.06
CA THR A 19 -1.65 3.83 -5.66
C THR A 19 -3.07 4.18 -5.27
N LYS A 20 -3.99 3.23 -5.39
CA LYS A 20 -5.37 3.41 -4.95
C LYS A 20 -5.85 2.20 -4.17
N VAL A 21 -6.33 2.45 -2.96
CA VAL A 21 -6.99 1.45 -2.11
C VAL A 21 -8.38 1.18 -2.66
N ILE A 22 -8.70 -0.09 -2.84
CA ILE A 22 -10.01 -0.57 -3.28
C ILE A 22 -10.76 -1.13 -2.07
N ARG A 23 -12.00 -0.69 -1.91
CA ARG A 23 -12.89 -1.12 -0.82
C ARG A 23 -14.18 -1.72 -1.38
N ASN A 24 -14.79 -2.64 -0.65
CA ASN A 24 -16.12 -3.14 -0.96
C ASN A 24 -17.22 -2.15 -0.51
N LYS A 25 -18.48 -2.51 -0.74
CA LYS A 25 -19.64 -1.69 -0.33
C LYS A 25 -19.69 -1.42 1.18
N SER A 26 -19.15 -2.32 2.00
CA SER A 26 -19.04 -2.17 3.46
C SER A 26 -17.77 -1.42 3.88
N LYS A 27 -17.08 -0.74 2.97
CA LYS A 27 -15.83 0.01 3.18
C LYS A 27 -14.64 -0.81 3.69
N LYS A 28 -14.72 -2.14 3.60
CA LYS A 28 -13.60 -3.02 3.94
C LYS A 28 -12.57 -3.06 2.81
N PHE A 29 -11.30 -3.15 3.18
CA PHE A 29 -10.20 -3.29 2.23
C PHE A 29 -10.36 -4.54 1.36
N ILE A 30 -10.19 -4.39 0.06
CA ILE A 30 -10.15 -5.49 -0.92
C ILE A 30 -8.78 -5.64 -1.55
N ASP A 31 -8.25 -4.56 -2.08
CA ASP A 31 -7.00 -4.56 -2.84
C ASP A 31 -6.36 -3.16 -2.85
N ILE A 32 -5.16 -3.09 -3.39
CA ILE A 32 -4.49 -1.85 -3.73
C ILE A 32 -3.91 -1.98 -5.13
N ILE A 33 -4.17 -1.01 -5.98
CA ILE A 33 -3.70 -0.97 -7.36
C ILE A 33 -2.69 0.15 -7.54
N GLN A 34 -1.74 -0.05 -8.45
CA GLN A 34 -0.72 0.92 -8.79
C GLN A 34 -0.96 1.49 -10.18
N SER A 35 -0.83 2.81 -10.34
CA SER A 35 -1.01 3.48 -11.63
C SER A 35 -0.05 2.97 -12.70
N LYS A 36 1.17 2.63 -12.33
CA LYS A 36 2.18 2.08 -13.26
C LYS A 36 1.82 0.70 -13.85
N GLU A 37 0.92 -0.04 -13.20
CA GLU A 37 0.54 -1.41 -13.61
C GLU A 37 -0.77 -1.45 -14.41
N ILE A 38 -1.40 -0.31 -14.63
CA ILE A 38 -2.65 -0.16 -15.37
C ILE A 38 -2.52 0.90 -16.45
N ASP A 39 -3.35 0.80 -17.49
CA ASP A 39 -3.33 1.69 -18.64
C ASP A 39 -4.37 2.82 -18.57
N TYR A 40 -4.89 3.12 -17.39
CA TYR A 40 -5.84 4.19 -17.15
C TYR A 40 -5.55 4.97 -15.89
N ASP A 41 -5.96 6.24 -15.85
CA ASP A 41 -5.78 7.11 -14.69
C ASP A 41 -6.65 6.68 -13.51
N LEU A 42 -6.05 6.68 -12.32
CA LEU A 42 -6.76 6.38 -11.07
C LEU A 42 -7.68 7.53 -10.60
N LYS A 43 -7.68 8.66 -11.31
CA LYS A 43 -8.44 9.88 -11.02
C LYS A 43 -8.19 10.41 -9.61
N SER A 44 -8.92 9.88 -8.61
CA SER A 44 -8.74 10.23 -7.20
C SER A 44 -9.05 9.02 -6.32
N GLY A 45 -8.53 9.01 -5.12
CA GLY A 45 -8.78 7.95 -4.15
C GLY A 45 -7.82 7.96 -2.97
N GLU A 46 -8.02 7.02 -2.07
CA GLU A 46 -7.09 6.79 -0.97
C GLU A 46 -5.82 6.14 -1.51
N CYS A 47 -4.67 6.74 -1.23
CA CYS A 47 -3.36 6.16 -1.51
C CYS A 47 -2.66 5.77 -0.22
N ASP A 48 -1.75 4.80 -0.30
CA ASP A 48 -0.86 4.47 0.80
C ASP A 48 0.23 5.53 0.97
N CYS A 49 0.87 5.56 2.13
CA CYS A 49 1.94 6.48 2.46
C CYS A 49 3.32 5.83 2.43
N GLY A 50 3.46 4.64 1.84
CA GLY A 50 4.72 3.89 1.76
C GLY A 50 5.20 3.33 3.10
N PHE A 51 4.35 3.26 4.10
CA PHE A 51 4.66 2.77 5.44
C PHE A 51 3.66 1.70 5.87
N PHE A 52 4.15 0.55 6.31
CA PHE A 52 3.34 -0.63 6.63
C PHE A 52 3.79 -1.27 7.94
N ILE A 53 2.82 -1.64 8.79
CA ILE A 53 3.04 -2.41 10.02
C ILE A 53 2.30 -3.73 9.92
N PHE A 54 2.96 -4.83 10.17
CA PHE A 54 2.35 -6.15 10.08
C PHE A 54 2.93 -7.17 11.05
N LYS A 55 2.17 -8.22 11.34
CA LYS A 55 2.64 -9.38 12.10
C LYS A 55 3.56 -10.23 11.23
N THR A 56 4.85 -10.11 11.47
CA THR A 56 5.92 -10.63 10.62
C THR A 56 5.79 -12.12 10.32
N SER A 57 5.51 -12.95 11.33
CA SER A 57 5.50 -14.41 11.20
C SER A 57 4.55 -14.91 10.11
N LYS A 58 3.31 -14.43 10.10
CA LYS A 58 2.28 -14.83 9.14
C LYS A 58 2.50 -14.22 7.76
N VAL A 59 2.77 -12.92 7.70
CA VAL A 59 2.93 -12.18 6.44
C VAL A 59 4.20 -12.64 5.71
N ARG A 60 5.32 -12.78 6.41
CA ARG A 60 6.58 -13.26 5.83
C ARG A 60 6.44 -14.61 5.16
N LYS A 61 5.78 -15.57 5.82
CA LYS A 61 5.57 -16.91 5.27
C LYS A 61 4.75 -16.88 3.98
N LEU A 62 3.67 -16.08 3.98
CA LEU A 62 2.84 -15.90 2.78
C LEU A 62 3.61 -15.24 1.64
N VAL A 63 4.28 -14.12 1.90
CA VAL A 63 5.04 -13.38 0.87
C VAL A 63 6.12 -14.25 0.26
N LYS A 64 6.86 -15.02 1.08
CA LYS A 64 7.85 -15.99 0.58
C LYS A 64 7.23 -17.02 -0.36
N HIS A 65 6.06 -17.55 -0.01
CA HIS A 65 5.32 -18.48 -0.86
C HIS A 65 4.90 -17.82 -2.19
N LEU A 66 4.36 -16.61 -2.14
CA LEU A 66 3.93 -15.86 -3.34
C LEU A 66 5.09 -15.54 -4.28
N ILE A 67 6.26 -15.19 -3.74
CA ILE A 67 7.48 -14.98 -4.52
C ILE A 67 7.90 -16.28 -5.21
N ASN A 68 7.96 -17.38 -4.49
CA ASN A 68 8.37 -18.69 -5.04
C ASN A 68 7.43 -19.16 -6.16
N LYS A 69 6.13 -18.83 -6.05
CA LYS A 69 5.13 -19.13 -7.07
C LYS A 69 5.01 -18.07 -8.17
N LYS A 70 5.86 -17.03 -8.14
CA LYS A 70 5.85 -15.90 -9.10
C LYS A 70 4.49 -15.19 -9.21
N MET A 71 3.73 -15.12 -8.10
CA MET A 71 2.38 -14.56 -8.07
C MET A 71 2.33 -13.04 -7.83
N ILE A 72 3.41 -12.44 -7.38
CA ILE A 72 3.50 -11.01 -7.04
C ILE A 72 4.65 -10.31 -7.79
N PHE A 73 4.76 -10.58 -9.08
CA PHE A 73 5.72 -9.91 -9.95
C PHE A 73 5.02 -8.89 -10.84
N SER A 74 5.65 -7.75 -11.02
CA SER A 74 5.23 -6.76 -12.01
C SER A 74 5.32 -7.35 -13.42
N LYS A 75 4.25 -7.23 -14.18
CA LYS A 75 4.24 -7.64 -15.59
C LYS A 75 5.11 -6.75 -16.48
N LYS A 76 5.33 -5.48 -16.05
CA LYS A 76 6.10 -4.49 -16.82
C LYS A 76 7.59 -4.53 -16.50
N SER A 77 7.99 -4.64 -15.23
CA SER A 77 9.39 -4.60 -14.79
C SER A 77 9.98 -5.95 -14.40
N ASN A 78 9.15 -6.98 -14.24
CA ASN A 78 9.52 -8.30 -13.72
C ASN A 78 10.12 -8.26 -12.30
N GLU A 79 9.87 -7.18 -11.56
CA GLU A 79 10.27 -7.03 -10.18
C GLU A 79 9.20 -7.56 -9.22
N VAL A 80 9.63 -7.94 -8.02
CA VAL A 80 8.68 -8.32 -6.95
C VAL A 80 7.88 -7.08 -6.54
N GLU A 81 6.56 -7.20 -6.57
CA GLU A 81 5.62 -6.15 -6.20
C GLU A 81 4.93 -6.47 -4.89
N PHE A 82 5.41 -5.86 -3.80
CA PHE A 82 4.87 -6.11 -2.47
C PHE A 82 3.38 -5.74 -2.35
N LEU A 83 2.94 -4.65 -2.98
CA LEU A 83 1.54 -4.23 -2.93
C LEU A 83 0.59 -5.27 -3.57
N SER A 84 1.07 -6.04 -4.54
CA SER A 84 0.30 -7.13 -5.15
C SER A 84 0.01 -8.28 -4.17
N ALA A 85 0.71 -8.35 -3.04
CA ALA A 85 0.45 -9.34 -2.00
C ALA A 85 -0.78 -9.02 -1.13
N PHE A 86 -1.26 -7.77 -1.13
CA PHE A 86 -2.30 -7.33 -0.19
C PHE A 86 -3.62 -8.07 -0.35
N LYS A 87 -4.04 -8.36 -1.56
CA LYS A 87 -5.24 -9.18 -1.84
C LYS A 87 -5.15 -10.60 -1.27
N TYR A 88 -3.93 -11.12 -1.11
CA TYR A 88 -3.69 -12.42 -0.47
C TYR A 88 -3.57 -12.28 1.05
N ILE A 89 -2.90 -11.23 1.54
CA ILE A 89 -2.73 -10.95 2.98
C ILE A 89 -4.10 -10.79 3.65
N ARG A 90 -5.06 -10.11 3.00
CA ARG A 90 -6.41 -9.93 3.55
C ARG A 90 -7.16 -11.23 3.82
N LYS A 91 -6.79 -12.32 3.14
CA LYS A 91 -7.37 -13.65 3.38
C LYS A 91 -6.84 -14.32 4.66
N LEU A 92 -5.67 -13.90 5.13
CA LEU A 92 -5.08 -14.39 6.38
C LEU A 92 -5.61 -13.70 7.62
N GLY A 93 -6.09 -12.47 7.50
CA GLY A 93 -6.54 -11.69 8.64
C GLY A 93 -6.94 -10.27 8.28
N LYS A 94 -7.31 -9.51 9.30
CA LYS A 94 -7.82 -8.15 9.15
C LYS A 94 -6.72 -7.19 8.68
N ILE A 95 -7.02 -6.42 7.64
CA ILE A 95 -6.24 -5.26 7.22
C ILE A 95 -6.97 -3.99 7.71
N THR A 96 -6.23 -3.12 8.39
CA THR A 96 -6.74 -1.85 8.91
C THR A 96 -5.98 -0.69 8.27
N THR A 97 -6.70 0.35 7.91
CA THR A 97 -6.10 1.60 7.44
C THR A 97 -6.33 2.71 8.46
N VAL A 98 -5.40 3.65 8.53
CA VAL A 98 -5.46 4.84 9.39
C VAL A 98 -5.30 6.08 8.52
N ASN A 99 -6.17 7.07 8.68
CA ASN A 99 -6.05 8.31 7.90
C ASN A 99 -4.83 9.11 8.36
N ALA A 100 -3.94 9.46 7.43
CA ALA A 100 -2.86 10.40 7.67
C ALA A 100 -3.44 11.80 7.92
N LYS A 101 -2.83 12.53 8.84
CA LYS A 101 -3.32 13.87 9.23
C LYS A 101 -2.99 14.95 8.21
N SER A 102 -1.92 14.76 7.44
CA SER A 102 -1.42 15.77 6.51
C SER A 102 -0.91 15.11 5.23
N GLU A 103 -1.09 15.79 4.10
CA GLU A 103 -0.49 15.35 2.84
C GLU A 103 1.03 15.27 2.92
N LYS A 104 1.68 16.11 3.73
CA LYS A 104 3.12 16.08 3.96
C LYS A 104 3.61 14.75 4.53
N ASP A 105 2.77 14.06 5.28
CA ASP A 105 3.09 12.73 5.84
C ASP A 105 3.12 11.63 4.79
N THR A 106 2.63 11.91 3.57
CA THR A 106 2.52 10.95 2.47
C THR A 106 3.65 11.08 1.45
N ILE A 107 4.50 12.10 1.56
CA ILE A 107 5.54 12.41 0.59
C ILE A 107 6.78 11.56 0.84
N GLY A 108 7.08 10.66 -0.10
CA GLY A 108 8.34 9.95 -0.16
C GLY A 108 9.48 10.83 -0.69
N ILE A 109 10.71 10.52 -0.31
CA ILE A 109 11.91 11.16 -0.84
C ILE A 109 12.50 10.27 -1.93
N ASN A 110 12.33 10.67 -3.17
CA ASN A 110 12.89 9.96 -4.34
C ASN A 110 14.02 10.73 -5.02
N PHE A 111 14.02 12.05 -4.89
CA PHE A 111 14.99 12.94 -5.51
C PHE A 111 15.53 13.96 -4.51
N LYS A 112 16.73 14.47 -4.77
CA LYS A 112 17.38 15.51 -3.93
C LYS A 112 16.49 16.75 -3.73
N LYS A 113 15.69 17.14 -4.73
CA LYS A 113 14.71 18.24 -4.63
C LYS A 113 13.64 18.00 -3.59
N ASP A 114 13.30 16.75 -3.29
CA ASP A 114 12.26 16.41 -2.31
C ASP A 114 12.69 16.73 -0.88
N LEU A 115 14.00 16.86 -0.63
CA LEU A 115 14.57 17.27 0.66
C LEU A 115 14.30 18.75 0.99
N ILE A 116 14.09 19.59 -0.01
CA ILE A 116 13.88 21.05 0.17
C ILE A 116 12.53 21.32 0.87
N TRP A 117 11.56 20.46 0.68
CA TRP A 117 10.24 20.58 1.32
C TRP A 117 10.22 20.16 2.80
N ARG A 118 11.25 19.46 3.25
CA ARG A 118 11.45 19.11 4.65
C ARG A 118 12.42 20.07 5.32
N LYS A 119 12.03 21.33 5.43
CA LYS A 119 12.65 22.16 6.46
C LYS A 119 12.19 21.60 7.80
N PHE A 120 13.03 20.79 8.41
CA PHE A 120 12.88 20.45 9.81
C PHE A 120 12.90 21.75 10.61
N PRO A 121 11.95 21.97 11.54
CA PRO A 121 12.02 23.09 12.45
C PRO A 121 13.27 22.98 13.32
#